data_947308aa5fd1baf0950b4181e0b88f03
#
_entry.id   947308aa5fd1baf0950b4181e0b88f03
#
_cell.length_a   1.000
_cell.length_b   1.000
_cell.length_c   1.000
_cell.angle_alpha   90.00
_cell.angle_beta   90.00
_cell.angle_gamma   90.00
#
_symmetry.space_group_name_H-M   'P 1'
#
loop_
_entity.id
_entity.type
_entity.pdbx_description
1 polymer ?
#
loop_
_entity_poly.entity_id
_entity_poly.type
_entity_poly.pdbx_seq_one_letter_code
_entity_poly.pdbx_strand_id
1 'polypeptide(L)'
;MRKRILTFIMVMLMIFTALPISASASTLYYGKTINSGETYTDTSFEMWCWYGNETFTNNGTVNISNGFTLGYQASFVNNSEFTFTGSNSTFGVSSGCSFQNNGTARISGCYNLGLEDSFVNTGTLYLSDISNFNVSGVVNTGKIVCGNGVPDRLIGALKEKSSGDGTVVKEGESTPSTSTK
;
A
#
# COMPACT_ATOMS: atom_id res chain seq x y z
N MET A 1 30.95 -36.61 -14.74
CA MET A 1 29.82 -36.67 -13.80
C MET A 1 29.78 -35.48 -12.82
N ARG A 2 30.84 -35.12 -12.12
CA ARG A 2 30.85 -34.01 -11.12
C ARG A 2 30.34 -32.64 -11.64
N LYS A 3 30.68 -32.23 -12.85
CA LYS A 3 30.23 -30.93 -13.42
C LYS A 3 28.71 -30.86 -13.65
N ARG A 4 28.06 -31.98 -14.06
CA ARG A 4 26.59 -32.03 -14.27
C ARG A 4 25.80 -31.99 -12.97
N ILE A 5 26.33 -32.55 -11.90
CA ILE A 5 25.72 -32.55 -10.57
C ILE A 5 25.77 -31.11 -9.99
N LEU A 6 26.89 -30.41 -10.16
CA LEU A 6 27.03 -29.02 -9.69
C LEU A 6 26.04 -28.07 -10.37
N THR A 7 25.85 -28.22 -11.71
CA THR A 7 24.88 -27.44 -12.46
C THR A 7 23.44 -27.70 -12.02
N PHE A 8 23.11 -28.96 -11.73
CA PHE A 8 21.78 -29.36 -11.26
C PHE A 8 21.47 -28.77 -9.86
N ILE A 9 22.45 -28.78 -8.95
CA ILE A 9 22.36 -28.19 -7.63
C ILE A 9 22.19 -26.67 -7.72
N MET A 10 22.92 -26.00 -8.61
CA MET A 10 22.82 -24.56 -8.81
C MET A 10 21.45 -24.14 -9.38
N VAL A 11 20.90 -24.88 -10.34
CA VAL A 11 19.56 -24.66 -10.89
C VAL A 11 18.48 -24.93 -9.84
N MET A 12 18.61 -25.98 -9.03
CA MET A 12 17.69 -26.25 -7.92
C MET A 12 17.75 -25.15 -6.85
N LEU A 13 18.92 -24.61 -6.52
CA LEU A 13 19.05 -23.48 -5.59
C LEU A 13 18.39 -22.21 -6.14
N MET A 14 18.53 -21.93 -7.44
CA MET A 14 17.86 -20.77 -8.06
C MET A 14 16.34 -20.90 -8.11
N ILE A 15 15.81 -22.11 -8.27
CA ILE A 15 14.36 -22.35 -8.25
C ILE A 15 13.79 -22.13 -6.84
N PHE A 16 14.52 -22.49 -5.78
CA PHE A 16 14.07 -22.27 -4.40
C PHE A 16 14.05 -20.80 -3.97
N THR A 17 14.88 -19.94 -4.56
CA THR A 17 14.89 -18.50 -4.26
C THR A 17 13.81 -17.70 -4.99
N ALA A 18 13.16 -18.29 -6.00
CA ALA A 18 12.14 -17.65 -6.82
C ALA A 18 10.69 -18.04 -6.45
N LEU A 19 10.48 -18.89 -5.48
CA LEU A 19 9.11 -19.24 -5.06
C LEU A 19 8.55 -18.14 -4.17
N PRO A 20 7.40 -17.55 -4.54
CA PRO A 20 6.71 -16.61 -3.66
C PRO A 20 6.32 -17.37 -2.38
N ILE A 21 6.72 -16.85 -1.23
CA ILE A 21 6.24 -17.35 0.05
C ILE A 21 4.80 -16.90 0.18
N SER A 22 3.86 -17.78 -0.17
CA SER A 22 2.43 -17.53 0.08
C SER A 22 2.19 -17.72 1.57
N ALA A 23 2.06 -16.64 2.33
CA ALA A 23 1.58 -16.70 3.69
C ALA A 23 0.04 -16.68 3.67
N SER A 24 -0.60 -17.57 4.40
CA SER A 24 -2.03 -17.48 4.72
C SER A 24 -2.25 -16.31 5.69
N ALA A 25 -3.45 -15.71 5.68
CA ALA A 25 -3.84 -14.59 6.53
C ALA A 25 -3.18 -14.62 7.90
N SER A 26 -2.30 -13.66 8.18
CA SER A 26 -1.54 -13.59 9.42
C SER A 26 -1.78 -12.25 10.12
N THR A 27 -2.17 -12.32 11.39
CA THR A 27 -2.19 -11.15 12.25
C THR A 27 -0.78 -10.91 12.76
N LEU A 28 -0.21 -9.75 12.46
CA LEU A 28 1.12 -9.35 12.90
C LEU A 28 1.00 -8.54 14.19
N TYR A 29 1.78 -8.91 15.19
CA TYR A 29 1.87 -8.19 16.47
C TYR A 29 3.21 -7.47 16.66
N TYR A 30 4.08 -7.53 15.67
CA TYR A 30 5.42 -6.93 15.69
C TYR A 30 5.84 -6.49 14.29
N GLY A 31 6.77 -5.56 14.24
CA GLY A 31 7.30 -5.01 12.99
C GLY A 31 8.04 -6.05 12.15
N LYS A 32 8.00 -5.84 10.83
CA LYS A 32 8.68 -6.67 9.83
C LYS A 32 9.26 -5.80 8.73
N THR A 33 10.38 -6.21 8.17
CA THR A 33 10.95 -5.56 6.98
C THR A 33 10.94 -6.55 5.80
N ILE A 34 10.42 -6.09 4.67
CA ILE A 34 10.55 -6.74 3.37
C ILE A 34 11.69 -6.01 2.64
N ASN A 35 12.76 -6.72 2.32
CA ASN A 35 13.93 -6.12 1.70
C ASN A 35 13.74 -5.93 0.18
N SER A 36 14.61 -5.15 -0.43
CA SER A 36 14.62 -4.98 -1.89
C SER A 36 14.78 -6.34 -2.60
N GLY A 37 13.93 -6.57 -3.59
CA GLY A 37 13.87 -7.83 -4.33
C GLY A 37 13.03 -8.94 -3.67
N GLU A 38 12.60 -8.77 -2.42
CA GLU A 38 11.68 -9.70 -1.75
C GLU A 38 10.22 -9.38 -2.10
N THR A 39 9.38 -10.41 -2.09
CA THR A 39 7.93 -10.28 -2.26
C THR A 39 7.21 -10.89 -1.06
N TYR A 40 6.31 -10.12 -0.47
CA TYR A 40 5.35 -10.57 0.55
C TYR A 40 3.96 -10.60 -0.06
N THR A 41 3.28 -11.72 0.04
CA THR A 41 1.91 -11.88 -0.46
C THR A 41 1.04 -12.46 0.64
N ASP A 42 -0.12 -11.83 0.88
CA ASP A 42 -1.11 -12.30 1.85
C ASP A 42 -2.52 -12.05 1.34
N THR A 43 -3.49 -12.80 1.83
CA THR A 43 -4.90 -12.58 1.57
C THR A 43 -5.50 -11.52 2.48
N SER A 44 -5.00 -11.41 3.71
CA SER A 44 -5.44 -10.40 4.68
C SER A 44 -4.24 -9.95 5.52
N PHE A 45 -4.07 -8.65 5.61
CA PHE A 45 -3.03 -8.03 6.42
C PHE A 45 -3.66 -7.32 7.60
N GLU A 46 -3.34 -7.75 8.80
CA GLU A 46 -3.75 -7.10 10.04
C GLU A 46 -2.53 -6.90 10.93
N MET A 47 -2.31 -5.69 11.38
CA MET A 47 -1.23 -5.36 12.30
C MET A 47 -1.77 -4.63 13.52
N TRP A 48 -1.53 -5.19 14.70
CA TRP A 48 -2.04 -4.72 15.99
C TRP A 48 -0.91 -4.59 16.99
N CYS A 49 -0.52 -3.37 17.32
CA CYS A 49 0.62 -3.09 18.21
C CYS A 49 0.15 -2.68 19.60
N TRP A 50 -0.12 -3.66 20.47
CA TRP A 50 -0.63 -3.44 21.82
C TRP A 50 0.39 -2.85 22.80
N TYR A 51 1.70 -3.02 22.56
CA TYR A 51 2.77 -2.72 23.51
C TYR A 51 3.93 -1.92 22.90
N GLY A 52 3.69 -1.13 21.90
CA GLY A 52 4.74 -0.31 21.30
C GLY A 52 4.39 0.18 19.90
N ASN A 53 5.23 1.04 19.35
CA ASN A 53 5.10 1.55 17.98
C ASN A 53 5.86 0.63 17.03
N GLU A 54 5.23 -0.47 16.63
CA GLU A 54 5.85 -1.39 15.69
C GLU A 54 5.62 -0.94 14.25
N THR A 55 6.64 -1.13 13.42
CA THR A 55 6.60 -0.70 12.02
C THR A 55 6.80 -1.88 11.08
N PHE A 56 5.90 -2.00 10.11
CA PHE A 56 6.12 -2.83 8.93
C PHE A 56 6.75 -1.96 7.84
N THR A 57 7.95 -2.33 7.37
CA THR A 57 8.67 -1.58 6.34
C THR A 57 8.74 -2.39 5.05
N ASN A 58 8.22 -1.84 3.97
CA ASN A 58 8.30 -2.43 2.63
C ASN A 58 9.35 -1.72 1.78
N ASN A 59 10.47 -2.37 1.52
CA ASN A 59 11.48 -1.96 0.54
C ASN A 59 11.47 -2.85 -0.71
N GLY A 60 10.56 -3.82 -0.79
CA GLY A 60 10.37 -4.77 -1.89
C GLY A 60 8.98 -4.67 -2.51
N THR A 61 8.29 -5.78 -2.63
CA THR A 61 6.93 -5.84 -3.14
C THR A 61 5.99 -6.43 -2.10
N VAL A 62 4.87 -5.77 -1.83
CA VAL A 62 3.81 -6.28 -0.94
C VAL A 62 2.50 -6.36 -1.72
N ASN A 63 1.88 -7.54 -1.72
CA ASN A 63 0.58 -7.79 -2.36
C ASN A 63 -0.41 -8.32 -1.33
N ILE A 64 -1.51 -7.59 -1.14
CA ILE A 64 -2.62 -7.98 -0.25
C ILE A 64 -3.89 -8.08 -1.07
N SER A 65 -4.64 -9.18 -0.97
CA SER A 65 -5.74 -9.46 -1.88
C SER A 65 -7.14 -9.38 -1.28
N ASN A 66 -7.31 -9.10 0.01
CA ASN A 66 -8.65 -9.06 0.60
C ASN A 66 -8.82 -8.01 1.70
N GLY A 67 -8.14 -8.07 2.82
CA GLY A 67 -8.29 -7.11 3.92
C GLY A 67 -6.98 -6.44 4.28
N PHE A 68 -7.03 -5.14 4.63
CA PHE A 68 -5.89 -4.42 5.18
C PHE A 68 -6.34 -3.57 6.36
N THR A 69 -5.76 -3.82 7.53
CA THR A 69 -6.10 -3.08 8.75
C THR A 69 -4.84 -2.79 9.58
N LEU A 70 -4.67 -1.53 9.95
CA LEU A 70 -3.73 -1.09 10.98
C LEU A 70 -4.50 -0.68 12.23
N GLY A 71 -4.17 -1.26 13.37
CA GLY A 71 -4.77 -0.97 14.66
C GLY A 71 -3.73 -0.79 15.78
N TYR A 72 -4.08 -0.01 16.80
CA TYR A 72 -3.28 0.19 18.02
C TYR A 72 -1.83 0.62 17.75
N GLN A 73 -1.62 1.85 17.26
CA GLN A 73 -0.29 2.45 17.06
C GLN A 73 0.61 1.71 16.04
N ALA A 74 0.04 0.84 15.23
CA ALA A 74 0.77 0.17 14.14
C ALA A 74 1.17 1.18 13.05
N SER A 75 2.36 1.00 12.49
CA SER A 75 2.87 1.81 11.40
C SER A 75 3.22 0.93 10.19
N PHE A 76 2.85 1.40 9.00
CA PHE A 76 3.24 0.79 7.73
C PHE A 76 3.97 1.81 6.87
N VAL A 77 5.21 1.50 6.47
CA VAL A 77 6.01 2.35 5.59
C VAL A 77 6.24 1.64 4.26
N ASN A 78 5.71 2.20 3.19
CA ASN A 78 5.94 1.72 1.84
C ASN A 78 7.00 2.56 1.14
N ASN A 79 8.19 2.01 0.92
CA ASN A 79 9.28 2.65 0.18
C ASN A 79 9.39 2.14 -1.26
N SER A 80 8.56 1.16 -1.66
CA SER A 80 8.65 0.53 -2.99
C SER A 80 7.25 0.24 -3.54
N GLU A 81 6.93 -1.00 -3.87
CA GLU A 81 5.64 -1.36 -4.48
C GLU A 81 4.69 -2.00 -3.46
N PHE A 82 3.53 -1.40 -3.27
CA PHE A 82 2.43 -1.93 -2.47
C PHE A 82 1.17 -2.07 -3.33
N THR A 83 0.55 -3.23 -3.33
CA THR A 83 -0.72 -3.47 -4.01
C THR A 83 -1.74 -4.07 -3.05
N PHE A 84 -2.89 -3.43 -2.96
CA PHE A 84 -4.09 -3.96 -2.32
C PHE A 84 -5.17 -4.14 -3.39
N THR A 85 -5.66 -5.37 -3.51
CA THR A 85 -6.73 -5.71 -4.45
C THR A 85 -7.89 -6.31 -3.67
N GLY A 86 -8.71 -5.46 -3.08
CA GLY A 86 -9.87 -5.91 -2.34
C GLY A 86 -10.96 -6.44 -3.26
N SER A 87 -11.69 -7.47 -2.80
CA SER A 87 -12.94 -7.87 -3.41
C SER A 87 -14.03 -7.65 -2.38
N ASN A 88 -14.64 -6.46 -2.41
CA ASN A 88 -15.68 -6.06 -1.43
C ASN A 88 -15.17 -6.01 0.03
N SER A 89 -13.94 -5.63 0.23
CA SER A 89 -13.24 -5.63 1.52
C SER A 89 -12.83 -4.23 2.00
N THR A 90 -12.23 -4.15 3.18
CA THR A 90 -11.81 -2.89 3.79
C THR A 90 -10.31 -2.69 3.66
N PHE A 91 -9.92 -1.47 3.28
CA PHE A 91 -8.61 -0.91 3.52
C PHE A 91 -8.74 0.17 4.60
N GLY A 92 -8.21 -0.09 5.80
CA GLY A 92 -8.39 0.79 6.96
C GLY A 92 -7.09 1.09 7.69
N VAL A 93 -6.87 2.38 7.94
CA VAL A 93 -5.84 2.88 8.86
C VAL A 93 -6.58 3.52 10.01
N SER A 94 -6.55 2.88 11.18
CA SER A 94 -7.28 3.37 12.37
C SER A 94 -6.56 4.55 13.04
N SER A 95 -7.30 5.29 13.83
CA SER A 95 -6.74 6.40 14.64
C SER A 95 -5.56 5.94 15.49
N GLY A 96 -4.49 6.74 15.52
CA GLY A 96 -3.23 6.42 16.20
C GLY A 96 -2.29 5.49 15.43
N CYS A 97 -2.71 4.99 14.25
CA CYS A 97 -1.85 4.23 13.34
C CYS A 97 -1.28 5.15 12.26
N SER A 98 -0.28 4.71 11.51
CA SER A 98 0.22 5.47 10.37
C SER A 98 0.44 4.59 9.14
N PHE A 99 0.08 5.13 7.97
CA PHE A 99 0.46 4.58 6.68
C PHE A 99 1.24 5.64 5.91
N GLN A 100 2.51 5.39 5.68
CA GLN A 100 3.38 6.28 4.91
C GLN A 100 3.71 5.66 3.56
N ASN A 101 3.30 6.30 2.47
CA ASN A 101 3.66 5.91 1.11
C ASN A 101 4.74 6.81 0.53
N ASN A 102 5.96 6.31 0.46
CA ASN A 102 7.10 6.97 -0.19
C ASN A 102 7.36 6.42 -1.61
N GLY A 103 6.79 5.25 -1.92
CA GLY A 103 6.91 4.56 -3.20
C GLY A 103 5.65 4.62 -4.04
N THR A 104 5.27 3.50 -4.62
CA THR A 104 4.02 3.34 -5.35
C THR A 104 3.05 2.51 -4.52
N ALA A 105 1.86 3.01 -4.26
CA ALA A 105 0.77 2.26 -3.65
C ALA A 105 -0.42 2.19 -4.62
N ARG A 106 -0.99 1.00 -4.79
CA ARG A 106 -2.19 0.74 -5.60
C ARG A 106 -3.26 0.14 -4.72
N ILE A 107 -4.39 0.81 -4.58
CA ILE A 107 -5.51 0.36 -3.76
C ILE A 107 -6.74 0.26 -4.66
N SER A 108 -7.26 -0.94 -4.83
CA SER A 108 -8.39 -1.21 -5.72
C SER A 108 -9.40 -2.17 -5.12
N GLY A 109 -10.66 -2.11 -5.59
CA GLY A 109 -11.72 -3.04 -5.23
C GLY A 109 -12.22 -2.88 -3.79
N CYS A 110 -12.01 -1.74 -3.14
CA CYS A 110 -12.43 -1.53 -1.76
C CYS A 110 -13.95 -1.31 -1.65
N TYR A 111 -14.59 -2.07 -0.76
CA TYR A 111 -15.91 -1.69 -0.27
C TYR A 111 -15.82 -0.48 0.67
N ASN A 112 -14.86 -0.47 1.61
CA ASN A 112 -14.58 0.67 2.48
C ASN A 112 -13.11 1.08 2.41
N LEU A 113 -12.84 2.33 2.07
CA LEU A 113 -11.53 2.96 2.13
C LEU A 113 -11.50 3.95 3.31
N GLY A 114 -10.66 3.69 4.32
CA GLY A 114 -10.42 4.59 5.45
C GLY A 114 -9.05 5.25 5.34
N LEU A 115 -9.02 6.56 5.09
CA LEU A 115 -7.82 7.40 5.10
C LEU A 115 -7.99 8.47 6.17
N GLU A 116 -7.27 8.35 7.26
CA GLU A 116 -7.30 9.30 8.37
C GLU A 116 -6.04 10.18 8.40
N ASP A 117 -5.94 11.11 9.33
CA ASP A 117 -4.85 12.10 9.46
C ASP A 117 -3.43 11.51 9.51
N SER A 118 -3.34 10.23 9.78
CA SER A 118 -2.10 9.45 9.79
C SER A 118 -1.71 8.84 8.44
N PHE A 119 -2.45 9.14 7.37
CA PHE A 119 -2.11 8.71 6.02
C PHE A 119 -1.24 9.77 5.34
N VAL A 120 0.02 9.41 5.05
CA VAL A 120 1.00 10.30 4.43
C VAL A 120 1.39 9.76 3.06
N ASN A 121 1.24 10.55 2.00
CA ASN A 121 1.65 10.21 0.65
C ASN A 121 2.71 11.19 0.13
N THR A 122 3.94 10.72 0.01
CA THR A 122 5.05 11.46 -0.63
C THR A 122 5.38 10.89 -2.02
N GLY A 123 4.91 9.66 -2.29
CA GLY A 123 5.08 8.95 -3.54
C GLY A 123 3.87 9.05 -4.46
N THR A 124 3.51 7.94 -5.09
CA THR A 124 2.32 7.86 -5.95
C THR A 124 1.29 6.89 -5.37
N LEU A 125 0.08 7.37 -5.15
CA LEU A 125 -1.08 6.58 -4.73
C LEU A 125 -2.06 6.45 -5.91
N TYR A 126 -2.35 5.22 -6.33
CA TYR A 126 -3.42 4.91 -7.29
C TYR A 126 -4.63 4.37 -6.56
N LEU A 127 -5.80 4.92 -6.85
CA LEU A 127 -7.09 4.46 -6.34
C LEU A 127 -7.99 4.04 -7.50
N SER A 128 -8.66 2.89 -7.41
CA SER A 128 -9.68 2.46 -8.36
C SER A 128 -10.74 1.58 -7.69
N ASP A 129 -11.95 1.56 -8.24
CA ASP A 129 -13.05 0.70 -7.79
C ASP A 129 -13.33 0.82 -6.29
N ILE A 130 -13.59 2.04 -5.81
CA ILE A 130 -13.88 2.37 -4.41
C ILE A 130 -15.38 2.62 -4.24
N SER A 131 -16.07 1.82 -3.40
CA SER A 131 -17.51 1.97 -3.18
C SER A 131 -17.84 2.98 -2.08
N ASN A 132 -17.25 2.82 -0.90
CA ASN A 132 -17.44 3.70 0.24
C ASN A 132 -16.09 4.20 0.76
N PHE A 133 -16.10 5.34 1.40
CA PHE A 133 -14.87 5.92 1.94
C PHE A 133 -15.13 6.78 3.18
N ASN A 134 -14.10 6.86 4.03
CA ASN A 134 -13.96 7.86 5.07
C ASN A 134 -12.59 8.53 4.91
N VAL A 135 -12.59 9.82 4.63
CA VAL A 135 -11.37 10.64 4.52
C VAL A 135 -11.52 11.77 5.54
N SER A 136 -10.77 11.70 6.62
CA SER A 136 -10.74 12.74 7.65
C SER A 136 -9.55 13.68 7.48
N GLY A 137 -8.45 13.18 6.94
CA GLY A 137 -7.27 13.98 6.59
C GLY A 137 -6.23 13.11 5.89
N VAL A 138 -5.46 13.73 5.01
CA VAL A 138 -4.35 13.10 4.30
C VAL A 138 -3.23 14.13 4.18
N VAL A 139 -2.00 13.76 4.51
CA VAL A 139 -0.84 14.58 4.17
C VAL A 139 -0.34 14.13 2.80
N ASN A 140 -0.52 14.95 1.77
CA ASN A 140 -0.12 14.62 0.41
C ASN A 140 0.87 15.64 -0.14
N THR A 141 2.12 15.23 -0.30
CA THR A 141 3.16 16.00 -1.03
C THR A 141 3.56 15.30 -2.34
N GLY A 142 2.99 14.12 -2.59
CA GLY A 142 3.18 13.35 -3.80
C GLY A 142 2.01 13.46 -4.78
N LYS A 143 1.66 12.36 -5.42
CA LYS A 143 0.57 12.29 -6.40
C LYS A 143 -0.48 11.28 -6.01
N ILE A 144 -1.76 11.68 -6.04
CA ILE A 144 -2.91 10.77 -5.95
C ILE A 144 -3.58 10.71 -7.31
N VAL A 145 -3.69 9.52 -7.89
CA VAL A 145 -4.33 9.26 -9.17
C VAL A 145 -5.62 8.48 -8.94
N CYS A 146 -6.74 9.06 -9.30
CA CYS A 146 -8.06 8.46 -9.18
C CYS A 146 -8.47 7.86 -10.53
N GLY A 147 -8.46 6.54 -10.65
CA GLY A 147 -8.84 5.78 -11.84
C GLY A 147 -10.34 5.48 -11.90
N ASN A 148 -10.67 4.49 -12.73
CA ASN A 148 -12.05 4.05 -12.91
C ASN A 148 -12.67 3.58 -11.59
N GLY A 149 -14.00 3.76 -11.46
CA GLY A 149 -14.72 3.34 -10.26
C GLY A 149 -14.45 4.15 -8.99
N VAL A 150 -13.68 5.26 -9.08
CA VAL A 150 -13.52 6.22 -7.97
C VAL A 150 -14.62 7.26 -8.04
N PRO A 151 -15.50 7.39 -7.02
CA PRO A 151 -16.58 8.37 -7.03
C PRO A 151 -16.05 9.81 -7.02
N ASP A 152 -16.69 10.73 -7.78
CA ASP A 152 -16.30 12.13 -7.81
C ASP A 152 -16.34 12.80 -6.41
N ARG A 153 -17.23 12.34 -5.52
CA ARG A 153 -17.28 12.77 -4.11
C ARG A 153 -16.01 12.42 -3.33
N LEU A 154 -15.34 11.27 -3.65
CA LEU A 154 -14.06 10.91 -3.04
C LEU A 154 -12.96 11.82 -3.57
N ILE A 155 -12.93 12.08 -4.87
CA ILE A 155 -11.97 13.01 -5.48
C ILE A 155 -12.09 14.40 -4.85
N GLY A 156 -13.32 14.87 -4.67
CA GLY A 156 -13.61 16.13 -3.97
C GLY A 156 -13.10 16.12 -2.52
N ALA A 157 -13.38 15.07 -1.76
CA ALA A 157 -12.93 14.92 -0.38
C ALA A 157 -11.38 14.87 -0.28
N LEU A 158 -10.71 14.17 -1.18
CA LEU A 158 -9.25 14.13 -1.23
C LEU A 158 -8.65 15.50 -1.52
N LYS A 159 -9.24 16.28 -2.46
CA LYS A 159 -8.80 17.65 -2.75
C LYS A 159 -9.03 18.61 -1.58
N GLU A 160 -10.14 18.46 -0.85
CA GLU A 160 -10.51 19.30 0.29
C GLU A 160 -9.73 18.97 1.56
N LYS A 161 -9.55 17.66 1.84
CA LYS A 161 -8.99 17.16 3.10
C LYS A 161 -7.49 16.88 3.05
N SER A 162 -6.86 16.94 1.87
CA SER A 162 -5.41 16.80 1.78
C SER A 162 -4.70 18.09 2.18
N SER A 163 -3.70 17.95 3.04
CA SER A 163 -2.71 18.99 3.32
C SER A 163 -1.41 18.70 2.56
N GLY A 164 -0.61 19.73 2.29
CA GLY A 164 0.61 19.65 1.50
C GLY A 164 0.42 20.17 0.07
N ASP A 165 1.48 20.11 -0.72
CA ASP A 165 1.56 20.65 -2.09
C ASP A 165 1.42 19.57 -3.19
N GLY A 166 1.04 18.38 -2.81
CA GLY A 166 0.80 17.27 -3.72
C GLY A 166 -0.44 17.43 -4.59
N THR A 167 -0.58 16.58 -5.59
CA THR A 167 -1.65 16.64 -6.57
C THR A 167 -2.66 15.50 -6.41
N VAL A 168 -3.94 15.81 -6.67
CA VAL A 168 -5.02 14.83 -6.81
C VAL A 168 -5.60 14.99 -8.21
N VAL A 169 -5.42 13.98 -9.06
CA VAL A 169 -5.83 14.00 -10.46
C VAL A 169 -6.71 12.81 -10.81
N LYS A 170 -7.61 13.00 -11.77
CA LYS A 170 -8.33 11.88 -12.40
C LYS A 170 -7.44 11.26 -13.47
N GLU A 171 -7.48 9.95 -13.61
CA GLU A 171 -6.72 9.25 -14.65
C GLU A 171 -7.10 9.79 -16.04
N GLY A 172 -6.09 10.13 -16.86
CA GLY A 172 -6.29 10.77 -18.15
C GLY A 172 -6.39 12.29 -18.14
N GLU A 173 -6.54 12.93 -16.96
CA GLU A 173 -6.42 14.39 -16.86
C GLU A 173 -4.95 14.82 -16.82
N SER A 174 -4.56 15.71 -17.73
CA SER A 174 -3.25 16.36 -17.66
C SER A 174 -3.25 17.35 -16.49
N THR A 175 -2.19 17.32 -15.67
CA THR A 175 -1.97 18.34 -14.63
C THR A 175 -1.97 19.72 -15.28
N PRO A 176 -2.76 20.71 -14.81
CA PRO A 176 -2.68 22.06 -15.34
C PRO A 176 -1.25 22.57 -15.16
N SER A 177 -0.58 22.94 -16.24
CA SER A 177 0.71 23.58 -16.14
C SER A 177 0.48 24.94 -15.44
N THR A 178 1.03 25.10 -14.24
CA THR A 178 1.13 26.40 -13.60
C THR A 178 2.03 27.27 -14.46
N SER A 179 1.45 28.02 -15.39
CA SER A 179 2.17 29.12 -16.06
C SER A 179 2.36 30.22 -15.03
N THR A 180 3.53 30.28 -14.44
CA THR A 180 4.00 31.46 -13.70
C THR A 180 4.05 32.63 -14.70
N LYS A 181 3.16 33.60 -14.46
CA LYS A 181 3.29 34.94 -15.05
C LYS A 181 4.24 35.76 -14.22
#